data_29aa09b8029bae7308bf7ac8507d965f
#
_entry.id   29aa09b8029bae7308bf7ac8507d965f
#
_cell.length_a   1.000
_cell.length_b   1.000
_cell.length_c   1.000
_cell.angle_alpha   90.00
_cell.angle_beta   90.00
_cell.angle_gamma   90.00
#
_symmetry.space_group_name_H-M   'P 1'
#
loop_
_entity.id
_entity.type
_entity.pdbx_description
1 polymer ?
#
loop_
_entity_poly.entity_id
_entity_poly.type
_entity_poly.pdbx_seq_one_letter_code
_entity_poly.pdbx_strand_id
1 'polypeptide(L)'
;TAYAAETLTYEQYRGGSGYSSTIKEQDYAVIEISTEEDLRKLVENCVLDSWSRDKKVVLQNDIVLSMTGELSIPTFAGIFDGSGFTISNVKLTGDGSAVGLFRYVQEGAKVRNLTVTGEVSPSGSQDQVGGIVGVNYGSIENCKFTGNVVGDTDVGGIAGVNAESGEIRRCESSGNVIGNHSAGGIVGNNHGILNNCSNNGNINTYSTEVTYDLEDITMDNLEQINSTSNVAAHTDTGGIAGISDGKIYYCSNSGAIGYQHVGYNTGGIVGRLHQGYLQNCTNTGYVQGRKDVGGIVGQMEPFLEIQYLSDKLKELDTETDKFLDMLDTTQKDVSSYSKQASSIAKSISSNLKDANNAGSSLTGTAHDLWYIYNQELNGVSNDLKALNDDLNKQADNDKNNGNSHDVTISGNDIWNGNWGGDGDHDVSGGNITITVPDDTESYKSALKKFGENATKHLDNMTNASKDRSGGIKD
;
A
#
# COMPACT_ATOMS: atom_id res chain seq x y z
N THR A 1 -12.96 19.35 -36.18
CA THR A 1 -13.24 18.31 -35.17
C THR A 1 -12.04 18.23 -34.26
N ALA A 2 -12.10 18.92 -33.12
CA ALA A 2 -11.11 18.82 -32.09
C ALA A 2 -11.32 17.44 -31.42
N TYR A 3 -10.33 16.57 -31.53
CA TYR A 3 -10.24 15.40 -30.65
C TYR A 3 -9.92 15.90 -29.24
N ALA A 4 -10.86 15.74 -28.33
CA ALA A 4 -10.54 15.81 -26.92
C ALA A 4 -9.57 14.66 -26.65
N ALA A 5 -8.31 14.98 -26.37
CA ALA A 5 -7.38 14.00 -25.83
C ALA A 5 -7.96 13.57 -24.48
N GLU A 6 -8.28 12.28 -24.33
CA GLU A 6 -8.61 11.72 -23.03
C GLU A 6 -7.41 11.99 -22.12
N THR A 7 -7.63 12.78 -21.08
CA THR A 7 -6.64 12.99 -20.04
C THR A 7 -6.50 11.67 -19.27
N LEU A 8 -5.50 10.88 -19.62
CA LEU A 8 -5.12 9.71 -18.84
C LEU A 8 -4.74 10.18 -17.44
N THR A 9 -5.30 9.54 -16.42
CA THR A 9 -4.82 9.74 -15.05
C THR A 9 -3.38 9.24 -14.93
N TYR A 10 -2.60 9.78 -14.00
CA TYR A 10 -1.22 9.30 -13.76
C TYR A 10 -1.17 7.78 -13.54
N GLU A 11 -2.13 7.19 -12.85
CA GLU A 11 -2.27 5.74 -12.64
C GLU A 11 -2.45 4.97 -13.96
N GLN A 12 -3.24 5.50 -14.88
CA GLN A 12 -3.42 4.92 -16.22
C GLN A 12 -2.14 5.04 -17.07
N TYR A 13 -1.39 6.13 -16.88
CA TYR A 13 -0.10 6.34 -17.55
C TYR A 13 0.98 5.39 -16.97
N ARG A 14 1.00 5.15 -15.68
CA ARG A 14 1.91 4.22 -14.99
C ARG A 14 1.70 2.76 -15.41
N GLY A 15 0.46 2.34 -15.70
CA GLY A 15 0.14 0.99 -16.16
C GLY A 15 0.60 0.66 -17.58
N GLY A 16 1.04 1.66 -18.34
CA GLY A 16 1.64 1.50 -19.66
C GLY A 16 3.14 1.28 -19.58
N SER A 17 3.59 0.04 -19.55
CA SER A 17 4.96 -0.47 -19.76
C SER A 17 6.09 0.49 -19.35
N GLY A 18 6.79 0.19 -18.27
CA GLY A 18 7.89 0.97 -17.71
C GLY A 18 8.77 1.66 -18.75
N TYR A 19 8.67 2.95 -18.82
CA TYR A 19 9.63 3.79 -19.53
C TYR A 19 10.90 3.86 -18.65
N SER A 20 11.73 2.87 -18.76
CA SER A 20 13.13 3.02 -18.39
C SER A 20 13.74 3.92 -19.45
N SER A 21 14.03 5.18 -19.12
CA SER A 21 14.85 6.03 -19.97
C SER A 21 16.19 5.31 -20.16
N THR A 22 16.46 4.85 -21.39
CA THR A 22 17.75 4.28 -21.76
C THR A 22 18.82 5.35 -21.92
N ILE A 23 18.42 6.64 -21.81
CA ILE A 23 19.29 7.80 -21.93
C ILE A 23 20.01 8.00 -20.59
N LYS A 24 21.32 8.04 -20.61
CA LYS A 24 22.12 8.31 -19.40
C LYS A 24 21.99 9.77 -18.99
N GLU A 25 22.11 10.08 -17.70
CA GLU A 25 22.03 11.45 -17.17
C GLU A 25 22.94 12.45 -17.90
N GLN A 26 24.10 12.01 -18.34
CA GLN A 26 25.06 12.84 -19.08
C GLN A 26 24.58 13.30 -20.46
N ASP A 27 23.57 12.60 -21.00
CA ASP A 27 23.01 12.88 -22.33
C ASP A 27 21.72 13.71 -22.25
N TYR A 28 21.30 14.10 -21.04
CA TYR A 28 20.13 14.94 -20.86
C TYR A 28 20.37 16.36 -21.34
N ALA A 29 19.37 16.95 -21.99
CA ALA A 29 19.40 18.36 -22.34
C ALA A 29 19.42 19.23 -21.08
N VAL A 30 20.46 20.06 -20.94
CA VAL A 30 20.62 20.93 -19.76
C VAL A 30 19.82 22.22 -19.96
N ILE A 31 19.05 22.59 -18.93
CA ILE A 31 18.31 23.85 -18.86
C ILE A 31 18.82 24.59 -17.62
N GLU A 32 19.41 25.74 -17.85
CA GLU A 32 19.91 26.59 -16.77
C GLU A 32 18.82 27.56 -16.30
N ILE A 33 18.64 27.68 -15.00
CA ILE A 33 17.67 28.55 -14.35
C ILE A 33 18.44 29.56 -13.50
N SER A 34 18.33 30.82 -13.86
CA SER A 34 19.00 31.92 -13.16
C SER A 34 18.04 32.96 -12.58
N THR A 35 16.81 32.96 -13.04
CA THR A 35 15.82 33.98 -12.66
C THR A 35 14.46 33.36 -12.34
N GLU A 36 13.62 34.11 -11.66
CA GLU A 36 12.20 33.72 -11.48
C GLU A 36 11.48 33.52 -12.80
N GLU A 37 11.79 34.33 -13.82
CA GLU A 37 11.18 34.20 -15.14
C GLU A 37 11.54 32.86 -15.81
N ASP A 38 12.77 32.38 -15.64
CA ASP A 38 13.16 31.05 -16.13
C ASP A 38 12.38 29.94 -15.42
N LEU A 39 12.15 30.07 -14.09
CA LEU A 39 11.28 29.15 -13.35
C LEU A 39 9.84 29.20 -13.85
N ARG A 40 9.30 30.38 -14.17
CA ARG A 40 7.93 30.51 -14.71
C ARG A 40 7.82 29.85 -16.07
N LYS A 41 8.82 30.00 -16.95
CA LYS A 41 8.89 29.28 -18.21
C LYS A 41 8.98 27.76 -18.02
N LEU A 42 9.70 27.33 -17.01
CA LEU A 42 9.73 25.89 -16.64
C LEU A 42 8.34 25.40 -16.23
N VAL A 43 7.60 26.17 -15.42
CA VAL A 43 6.22 25.85 -15.01
C VAL A 43 5.31 25.71 -16.23
N GLU A 44 5.34 26.69 -17.14
CA GLU A 44 4.55 26.66 -18.37
C GLU A 44 4.82 25.42 -19.24
N ASN A 45 6.08 25.06 -19.37
CA ASN A 45 6.48 23.89 -20.15
C ASN A 45 6.09 22.56 -19.46
N CYS A 46 6.17 22.52 -18.12
CA CYS A 46 5.85 21.35 -17.32
C CYS A 46 4.34 21.09 -17.17
N VAL A 47 3.47 21.88 -17.80
CA VAL A 47 2.06 21.52 -18.00
C VAL A 47 1.95 20.27 -18.88
N LEU A 48 2.92 20.04 -19.78
CA LEU A 48 3.02 18.81 -20.56
C LEU A 48 3.84 17.76 -19.78
N ASP A 49 3.23 16.68 -19.37
CA ASP A 49 3.81 15.62 -18.54
C ASP A 49 5.14 15.05 -19.03
N SER A 50 5.32 14.97 -20.34
CA SER A 50 6.53 14.41 -20.94
C SER A 50 7.63 15.44 -21.21
N TRP A 51 7.34 16.74 -21.06
CA TRP A 51 8.28 17.77 -21.53
C TRP A 51 9.61 17.75 -20.79
N SER A 52 9.59 17.55 -19.49
CA SER A 52 10.81 17.53 -18.64
C SER A 52 11.55 16.18 -18.66
N ARG A 53 10.98 15.15 -19.27
CA ARG A 53 11.65 13.86 -19.45
C ARG A 53 12.95 14.07 -20.21
N ASP A 54 14.01 13.44 -19.92
CA ASP A 54 15.32 13.61 -20.58
C ASP A 54 15.92 15.03 -20.49
N LYS A 55 15.47 15.84 -19.53
CA LYS A 55 16.00 17.17 -19.25
C LYS A 55 16.59 17.24 -17.86
N LYS A 56 17.73 17.95 -17.76
CA LYS A 56 18.36 18.30 -16.50
C LYS A 56 18.24 19.80 -16.29
N VAL A 57 17.38 20.19 -15.37
CA VAL A 57 17.23 21.58 -14.91
C VAL A 57 18.23 21.85 -13.82
N VAL A 58 19.01 22.93 -13.95
CA VAL A 58 20.11 23.27 -13.02
C VAL A 58 19.96 24.72 -12.58
N LEU A 59 19.84 24.95 -11.26
CA LEU A 59 19.91 26.30 -10.71
C LEU A 59 21.33 26.82 -10.80
N GLN A 60 21.46 28.10 -11.15
CA GLN A 60 22.76 28.81 -11.27
C GLN A 60 23.00 29.75 -10.10
N ASN A 61 21.99 30.16 -9.36
CA ASN A 61 22.06 31.03 -8.18
C ASN A 61 20.78 30.92 -7.34
N ASP A 62 20.78 31.56 -6.19
CA ASP A 62 19.59 31.72 -5.36
C ASP A 62 18.50 32.52 -6.11
N ILE A 63 17.24 32.11 -5.96
CA ILE A 63 16.11 32.78 -6.57
C ILE A 63 15.13 33.21 -5.48
N VAL A 64 14.86 34.51 -5.45
CA VAL A 64 13.81 35.06 -4.57
C VAL A 64 12.56 35.31 -5.38
N LEU A 65 11.49 34.59 -5.06
CA LEU A 65 10.22 34.74 -5.77
C LEU A 65 9.56 36.07 -5.41
N SER A 66 9.01 36.73 -6.42
CA SER A 66 8.18 37.91 -6.23
C SER A 66 6.81 37.50 -5.71
N MET A 67 6.13 38.43 -5.02
CA MET A 67 4.78 38.17 -4.49
C MET A 67 3.68 38.18 -5.59
N THR A 68 4.06 38.22 -6.86
CA THR A 68 3.15 38.30 -7.99
C THR A 68 2.81 36.91 -8.53
N GLY A 69 1.79 36.30 -7.95
CA GLY A 69 1.27 35.01 -8.38
C GLY A 69 2.06 33.80 -7.84
N GLU A 70 1.37 32.70 -7.77
CA GLU A 70 1.93 31.45 -7.29
C GLU A 70 2.87 30.83 -8.33
N LEU A 71 3.88 30.11 -7.83
CA LEU A 71 4.78 29.33 -8.66
C LEU A 71 4.83 27.90 -8.14
N SER A 72 4.22 27.01 -8.86
CA SER A 72 4.23 25.56 -8.60
C SER A 72 4.40 24.80 -9.91
N ILE A 73 5.33 23.86 -9.96
CA ILE A 73 5.63 23.04 -11.13
C ILE A 73 4.59 21.90 -11.18
N PRO A 74 3.73 21.85 -12.23
CA PRO A 74 2.58 20.91 -12.25
C PRO A 74 3.01 19.45 -12.21
N THR A 75 3.96 19.07 -13.08
CA THR A 75 4.49 17.70 -13.13
C THR A 75 5.95 17.72 -13.58
N PHE A 76 6.76 16.86 -12.99
CA PHE A 76 8.20 16.84 -13.33
C PHE A 76 8.69 15.40 -13.51
N ALA A 77 9.33 15.14 -14.67
CA ALA A 77 9.78 13.81 -15.08
C ALA A 77 11.30 13.71 -15.33
N GLY A 78 12.04 14.81 -15.18
CA GLY A 78 13.48 14.91 -15.43
C GLY A 78 14.33 14.92 -14.17
N ILE A 79 15.48 15.60 -14.24
CA ILE A 79 16.35 15.86 -13.10
C ILE A 79 16.32 17.36 -12.80
N PHE A 80 15.91 17.73 -11.60
CA PHE A 80 16.04 19.07 -11.07
C PHE A 80 17.19 19.10 -10.07
N ASP A 81 18.27 19.81 -10.39
CA ASP A 81 19.44 19.97 -9.55
C ASP A 81 19.51 21.41 -9.04
N GLY A 82 19.18 21.60 -7.77
CA GLY A 82 19.29 22.90 -7.11
C GLY A 82 20.71 23.37 -6.92
N SER A 83 21.73 22.52 -7.15
CA SER A 83 23.17 22.85 -7.03
C SER A 83 23.56 23.45 -5.66
N GLY A 84 22.73 23.24 -4.64
CA GLY A 84 22.88 23.82 -3.31
C GLY A 84 22.28 25.23 -3.15
N PHE A 85 21.68 25.79 -4.19
CA PHE A 85 21.01 27.08 -4.15
C PHE A 85 19.62 27.00 -3.53
N THR A 86 19.06 28.16 -3.21
CA THR A 86 17.80 28.36 -2.52
C THR A 86 16.76 28.99 -3.44
N ILE A 87 15.55 28.43 -3.44
CA ILE A 87 14.34 29.11 -3.91
C ILE A 87 13.61 29.62 -2.67
N SER A 88 13.54 30.93 -2.52
CA SER A 88 12.97 31.59 -1.34
C SER A 88 11.69 32.37 -1.65
N ASN A 89 10.96 32.68 -0.57
CA ASN A 89 9.70 33.40 -0.65
C ASN A 89 8.61 32.63 -1.43
N VAL A 90 8.66 31.28 -1.36
CA VAL A 90 7.60 30.44 -1.92
C VAL A 90 6.30 30.71 -1.16
N LYS A 91 5.23 31.01 -1.88
CA LYS A 91 3.90 31.19 -1.29
C LYS A 91 2.85 30.48 -2.14
N LEU A 92 2.30 29.40 -1.59
CA LEU A 92 1.29 28.58 -2.25
C LEU A 92 0.02 28.58 -1.40
N THR A 93 -1.00 29.33 -1.86
CA THR A 93 -2.28 29.55 -1.14
C THR A 93 -3.49 29.22 -2.00
N GLY A 94 -3.28 28.86 -3.25
CA GLY A 94 -4.33 28.54 -4.23
C GLY A 94 -5.10 27.28 -3.92
N ASP A 95 -6.18 27.08 -4.64
CA ASP A 95 -7.04 25.90 -4.51
C ASP A 95 -6.43 24.69 -5.22
N GLY A 96 -6.58 23.52 -4.62
CA GLY A 96 -6.19 22.25 -5.19
C GLY A 96 -5.61 21.25 -4.21
N SER A 97 -5.51 20.01 -4.67
CA SER A 97 -4.77 18.92 -4.02
C SER A 97 -3.37 18.77 -4.63
N ALA A 98 -2.51 18.02 -3.96
CA ALA A 98 -1.12 17.82 -4.36
C ALA A 98 -0.36 19.15 -4.50
N VAL A 99 -0.19 19.87 -3.39
CA VAL A 99 0.39 21.20 -3.33
C VAL A 99 1.83 21.14 -2.84
N GLY A 100 2.73 21.80 -3.55
CA GLY A 100 4.16 21.96 -3.25
C GLY A 100 4.83 22.76 -4.35
N LEU A 101 6.13 23.07 -4.19
CA LEU A 101 6.90 23.68 -5.29
C LEU A 101 6.80 22.81 -6.55
N PHE A 102 6.79 21.49 -6.39
CA PHE A 102 6.41 20.50 -7.39
C PHE A 102 5.09 19.86 -6.95
N ARG A 103 4.09 19.86 -7.81
CA ARG A 103 2.85 19.14 -7.48
C ARG A 103 3.08 17.63 -7.56
N TYR A 104 3.67 17.17 -8.67
CA TYR A 104 3.97 15.76 -8.90
C TYR A 104 5.41 15.58 -9.39
N VAL A 105 6.16 14.72 -8.72
CA VAL A 105 7.45 14.21 -9.19
C VAL A 105 7.23 12.80 -9.69
N GLN A 106 7.41 12.57 -10.99
CA GLN A 106 7.11 11.31 -11.66
C GLN A 106 8.13 10.22 -11.31
N GLU A 107 7.76 8.97 -11.54
CA GLU A 107 8.66 7.83 -11.38
C GLU A 107 9.90 7.98 -12.28
N GLY A 108 11.08 7.73 -11.71
CA GLY A 108 12.38 7.94 -12.36
C GLY A 108 12.89 9.39 -12.36
N ALA A 109 12.04 10.37 -12.04
CA ALA A 109 12.48 11.76 -11.89
C ALA A 109 13.28 11.95 -10.61
N LYS A 110 14.11 13.01 -10.58
CA LYS A 110 14.93 13.36 -9.42
C LYS A 110 14.85 14.84 -9.13
N VAL A 111 14.66 15.19 -7.86
CA VAL A 111 14.84 16.55 -7.33
C VAL A 111 15.94 16.49 -6.29
N ARG A 112 16.99 17.25 -6.47
CA ARG A 112 18.15 17.15 -5.56
C ARG A 112 18.84 18.48 -5.27
N ASN A 113 19.57 18.51 -4.16
CA ASN A 113 20.45 19.62 -3.76
C ASN A 113 19.73 20.98 -3.73
N LEU A 114 18.48 21.01 -3.29
CA LEU A 114 17.63 22.20 -3.31
C LEU A 114 17.22 22.61 -1.91
N THR A 115 17.35 23.91 -1.62
CA THR A 115 16.73 24.50 -0.44
C THR A 115 15.49 25.30 -0.86
N VAL A 116 14.40 25.12 -0.15
CA VAL A 116 13.14 25.86 -0.36
C VAL A 116 12.74 26.53 0.93
N THR A 117 12.39 27.82 0.84
CA THR A 117 11.85 28.54 2.01
C THR A 117 10.57 29.27 1.68
N GLY A 118 9.60 29.23 2.59
CA GLY A 118 8.34 29.94 2.38
C GLY A 118 7.15 29.38 3.15
N GLU A 119 5.99 29.59 2.60
CA GLU A 119 4.69 29.20 3.16
C GLU A 119 3.88 28.41 2.14
N VAL A 120 3.43 27.23 2.55
CA VAL A 120 2.50 26.39 1.78
C VAL A 120 1.25 26.20 2.62
N SER A 121 0.19 26.92 2.25
CA SER A 121 -1.08 26.95 2.98
C SER A 121 -2.24 27.06 1.99
N PRO A 122 -2.53 25.99 1.23
CA PRO A 122 -3.56 26.03 0.19
C PRO A 122 -4.94 26.25 0.79
N SER A 123 -5.85 26.76 -0.05
CA SER A 123 -7.29 26.76 0.16
C SER A 123 -7.91 25.49 -0.46
N GLY A 124 -9.20 25.27 -0.23
CA GLY A 124 -9.92 24.13 -0.82
C GLY A 124 -9.74 22.82 -0.07
N SER A 125 -9.41 21.73 -0.76
CA SER A 125 -9.31 20.39 -0.15
C SER A 125 -8.15 20.26 0.84
N GLN A 126 -7.07 21.01 0.64
CA GLN A 126 -5.86 21.01 1.49
C GLN A 126 -5.24 19.62 1.69
N ASP A 127 -5.36 18.76 0.68
CA ASP A 127 -4.85 17.39 0.71
C ASP A 127 -3.50 17.29 0.01
N GLN A 128 -2.64 16.36 0.49
CA GLN A 128 -1.35 16.05 -0.11
C GLN A 128 -0.43 17.28 -0.21
N VAL A 129 -0.22 17.94 0.93
CA VAL A 129 0.49 19.21 1.01
C VAL A 129 1.92 19.00 1.48
N GLY A 130 2.89 19.42 0.69
CA GLY A 130 4.31 19.34 1.04
C GLY A 130 5.07 20.64 0.79
N GLY A 131 6.09 20.91 1.58
CA GLY A 131 6.91 22.11 1.41
C GLY A 131 7.66 22.13 0.06
N ILE A 132 8.05 20.96 -0.43
CA ILE A 132 8.74 20.81 -1.73
C ILE A 132 7.85 20.09 -2.74
N VAL A 133 7.21 18.99 -2.37
CA VAL A 133 6.47 18.13 -3.30
C VAL A 133 5.10 17.79 -2.73
N GLY A 134 4.04 17.90 -3.54
CA GLY A 134 2.71 17.38 -3.18
C GLY A 134 2.73 15.85 -3.15
N VAL A 135 3.01 15.19 -4.28
CA VAL A 135 3.11 13.73 -4.40
C VAL A 135 4.42 13.33 -5.09
N ASN A 136 5.19 12.48 -4.42
CA ASN A 136 6.47 11.98 -4.92
C ASN A 136 6.36 10.52 -5.38
N TYR A 137 6.58 10.26 -6.67
CA TYR A 137 6.79 8.92 -7.22
C TYR A 137 8.26 8.66 -7.61
N GLY A 138 9.11 9.71 -7.56
CA GLY A 138 10.51 9.69 -7.95
C GLY A 138 11.46 9.71 -6.76
N SER A 139 12.59 10.41 -6.91
CA SER A 139 13.61 10.54 -5.87
C SER A 139 13.80 12.00 -5.46
N ILE A 140 13.68 12.29 -4.16
CA ILE A 140 14.00 13.58 -3.55
C ILE A 140 15.26 13.39 -2.70
N GLU A 141 16.34 14.09 -3.04
CA GLU A 141 17.64 13.83 -2.42
C GLU A 141 18.34 15.12 -1.99
N ASN A 142 18.84 15.13 -0.75
CA ASN A 142 19.62 16.25 -0.23
C ASN A 142 18.89 17.59 -0.39
N CYS A 143 17.58 17.61 -0.09
CA CYS A 143 16.74 18.79 -0.15
C CYS A 143 16.38 19.27 1.25
N LYS A 144 16.16 20.58 1.38
CA LYS A 144 15.80 21.21 2.64
C LYS A 144 14.58 22.12 2.47
N PHE A 145 13.65 22.03 3.42
CA PHE A 145 12.55 22.99 3.54
C PHE A 145 12.61 23.73 4.87
N THR A 146 12.37 25.04 4.83
CA THR A 146 12.22 25.89 6.01
C THR A 146 11.04 26.83 5.84
N GLY A 147 10.07 26.78 6.75
CA GLY A 147 8.87 27.63 6.66
C GLY A 147 7.67 26.98 7.31
N ASN A 148 6.48 27.28 6.82
CA ASN A 148 5.25 26.72 7.33
C ASN A 148 4.54 25.92 6.24
N VAL A 149 4.05 24.73 6.60
CA VAL A 149 3.19 23.91 5.78
C VAL A 149 1.89 23.67 6.54
N VAL A 150 0.78 24.09 5.96
CA VAL A 150 -0.56 23.97 6.56
C VAL A 150 -1.48 23.26 5.58
N GLY A 151 -2.17 22.24 6.03
CA GLY A 151 -3.12 21.48 5.23
C GLY A 151 -4.13 20.74 6.09
N ASP A 152 -4.92 19.87 5.49
CA ASP A 152 -5.87 19.02 6.18
C ASP A 152 -5.38 17.57 6.25
N THR A 153 -5.15 16.94 5.11
CA THR A 153 -4.79 15.52 5.02
C THR A 153 -3.46 15.34 4.27
N ASP A 154 -2.63 14.39 4.74
CA ASP A 154 -1.34 14.05 4.15
C ASP A 154 -0.41 15.28 4.04
N VAL A 155 -0.05 15.86 5.18
CA VAL A 155 0.72 17.10 5.28
C VAL A 155 2.15 16.81 5.72
N GLY A 156 3.14 17.20 4.93
CA GLY A 156 4.55 16.94 5.23
C GLY A 156 5.48 18.13 4.98
N GLY A 157 6.54 18.24 5.76
CA GLY A 157 7.52 19.32 5.58
C GLY A 157 8.27 19.25 4.24
N ILE A 158 8.46 18.04 3.69
CA ILE A 158 9.09 17.84 2.38
C ILE A 158 8.03 17.41 1.35
N ALA A 159 7.24 16.37 1.63
CA ALA A 159 6.25 15.86 0.71
C ALA A 159 4.91 15.58 1.42
N GLY A 160 3.78 15.81 0.74
CA GLY A 160 2.49 15.35 1.23
C GLY A 160 2.41 13.83 1.23
N VAL A 161 2.63 13.23 0.09
CA VAL A 161 2.65 11.77 -0.11
C VAL A 161 3.97 11.34 -0.73
N ASN A 162 4.56 10.28 -0.20
CA ASN A 162 5.64 9.52 -0.82
C ASN A 162 5.10 8.19 -1.29
N ALA A 163 4.88 8.03 -2.59
CA ALA A 163 4.28 6.85 -3.18
C ALA A 163 5.19 5.62 -3.08
N GLU A 164 4.69 4.43 -3.41
CA GLU A 164 5.41 3.15 -3.30
C GLU A 164 6.76 3.14 -4.05
N SER A 165 6.83 3.78 -5.25
CA SER A 165 8.07 3.96 -6.00
C SER A 165 8.93 5.12 -5.53
N GLY A 166 8.41 5.96 -4.60
CA GLY A 166 9.05 7.18 -4.13
C GLY A 166 10.18 6.93 -3.14
N GLU A 167 11.27 7.68 -3.28
CA GLU A 167 12.38 7.68 -2.34
C GLU A 167 12.69 9.11 -1.89
N ILE A 168 12.75 9.33 -0.57
CA ILE A 168 13.18 10.59 0.02
C ILE A 168 14.40 10.31 0.90
N ARG A 169 15.55 10.90 0.57
CA ARG A 169 16.77 10.64 1.31
C ARG A 169 17.62 11.89 1.56
N ARG A 170 18.25 11.91 2.74
CA ARG A 170 19.09 13.03 3.19
C ARG A 170 18.41 14.40 3.12
N CYS A 171 17.08 14.39 3.35
CA CYS A 171 16.28 15.60 3.38
C CYS A 171 16.08 16.12 4.80
N GLU A 172 15.96 17.42 4.93
CA GLU A 172 15.77 18.11 6.20
C GLU A 172 14.53 19.02 6.14
N SER A 173 13.71 18.95 7.16
CA SER A 173 12.65 19.91 7.42
C SER A 173 12.92 20.67 8.71
N SER A 174 12.84 22.01 8.64
CA SER A 174 13.00 22.90 9.80
C SER A 174 11.79 23.82 9.97
N GLY A 175 10.70 23.53 9.25
CA GLY A 175 9.46 24.30 9.28
C GLY A 175 8.44 23.77 10.27
N ASN A 176 7.39 24.54 10.48
CA ASN A 176 6.22 24.05 11.21
C ASN A 176 5.27 23.33 10.23
N VAL A 177 4.77 22.19 10.65
CA VAL A 177 3.75 21.42 9.90
C VAL A 177 2.47 21.36 10.72
N ILE A 178 1.37 21.71 10.08
CA ILE A 178 0.03 21.69 10.68
C ILE A 178 -0.90 20.93 9.74
N GLY A 179 -1.48 19.85 10.23
CA GLY A 179 -2.44 19.04 9.51
C GLY A 179 -3.42 18.34 10.44
N ASN A 180 -4.64 18.13 9.98
CA ASN A 180 -5.64 17.42 10.79
C ASN A 180 -5.44 15.91 10.72
N HIS A 181 -5.04 15.40 9.56
CA HIS A 181 -4.88 13.97 9.33
C HIS A 181 -3.53 13.70 8.64
N SER A 182 -2.79 12.68 9.12
CA SER A 182 -1.50 12.28 8.56
C SER A 182 -0.50 13.42 8.44
N ALA A 183 -0.12 14.04 9.56
CA ALA A 183 0.87 15.11 9.59
C ALA A 183 2.25 14.59 9.98
N GLY A 184 3.27 14.88 9.16
CA GLY A 184 4.65 14.45 9.42
C GLY A 184 5.71 15.50 9.11
N GLY A 185 6.82 15.48 9.84
CA GLY A 185 7.91 16.44 9.65
C GLY A 185 8.57 16.34 8.28
N ILE A 186 8.63 15.16 7.70
CA ILE A 186 9.16 14.90 6.35
C ILE A 186 8.01 14.63 5.39
N VAL A 187 7.12 13.70 5.73
CA VAL A 187 6.04 13.27 4.84
C VAL A 187 4.75 13.07 5.61
N GLY A 188 3.61 13.45 5.03
CA GLY A 188 2.30 13.13 5.59
C GLY A 188 2.06 11.62 5.53
N ASN A 189 2.04 11.05 4.35
CA ASN A 189 1.76 9.63 4.11
C ASN A 189 2.89 8.97 3.32
N ASN A 190 3.52 7.92 3.90
CA ASN A 190 4.67 7.25 3.31
C ASN A 190 4.35 5.81 2.91
N HIS A 191 4.35 5.52 1.63
CA HIS A 191 4.28 4.18 1.04
C HIS A 191 5.64 3.70 0.50
N GLY A 192 6.59 4.62 0.31
CA GLY A 192 7.91 4.37 -0.27
C GLY A 192 9.03 4.27 0.77
N ILE A 193 10.18 4.84 0.42
CA ILE A 193 11.39 4.76 1.24
C ILE A 193 11.77 6.14 1.76
N LEU A 194 11.96 6.24 3.08
CA LEU A 194 12.61 7.38 3.73
C LEU A 194 13.95 6.94 4.30
N ASN A 195 15.02 7.64 3.96
CA ASN A 195 16.35 7.25 4.40
C ASN A 195 17.20 8.45 4.81
N ASN A 196 17.70 8.45 6.04
CA ASN A 196 18.59 9.47 6.58
C ASN A 196 18.01 10.90 6.50
N CYS A 197 16.70 11.02 6.78
CA CYS A 197 16.00 12.30 6.83
C CYS A 197 15.91 12.82 8.27
N SER A 198 15.86 14.15 8.42
CA SER A 198 15.78 14.79 9.73
C SER A 198 14.68 15.85 9.78
N ASN A 199 13.94 15.86 10.87
CA ASN A 199 13.02 16.94 11.20
C ASN A 199 13.51 17.70 12.44
N ASN A 200 13.60 19.01 12.31
CA ASN A 200 13.91 19.94 13.39
C ASN A 200 12.74 20.92 13.65
N GLY A 201 11.69 20.83 12.86
CA GLY A 201 10.50 21.68 12.97
C GLY A 201 9.43 21.08 13.90
N ASN A 202 8.45 21.87 14.25
CA ASN A 202 7.35 21.49 15.12
C ASN A 202 6.15 20.98 14.32
N ILE A 203 5.47 19.94 14.83
CA ILE A 203 4.35 19.31 14.15
C ILE A 203 3.11 19.36 15.06
N ASN A 204 2.04 20.03 14.64
CA ASN A 204 0.79 20.12 15.38
C ASN A 204 0.95 20.56 16.84
N THR A 205 1.84 21.51 17.12
CA THR A 205 2.20 21.91 18.50
C THR A 205 1.26 22.93 19.12
N TYR A 206 0.22 23.34 18.43
CA TYR A 206 -0.81 24.19 19.02
C TYR A 206 -2.20 23.70 18.62
N SER A 207 -3.18 23.98 19.46
CA SER A 207 -4.57 23.82 19.11
C SER A 207 -5.24 25.21 19.12
N THR A 208 -6.25 25.39 18.29
CA THR A 208 -7.17 26.52 18.45
C THR A 208 -8.07 26.20 19.64
N GLU A 209 -7.55 26.43 20.84
CA GLU A 209 -8.40 26.36 22.03
C GLU A 209 -9.45 27.47 21.96
N VAL A 210 -10.72 27.08 21.96
CA VAL A 210 -11.79 27.98 22.33
C VAL A 210 -11.76 28.07 23.86
N THR A 211 -11.07 29.07 24.39
CA THR A 211 -11.14 29.41 25.82
C THR A 211 -12.52 30.00 26.09
N TYR A 212 -13.33 29.25 26.81
CA TYR A 212 -14.56 29.81 27.40
C TYR A 212 -14.18 30.45 28.71
N ASP A 213 -14.48 31.72 28.86
CA ASP A 213 -14.43 32.34 30.18
C ASP A 213 -15.57 31.71 31.03
N LEU A 214 -15.25 31.30 32.25
CA LEU A 214 -16.24 30.65 33.14
C LEU A 214 -17.46 31.54 33.39
N GLU A 215 -17.32 32.87 33.25
CA GLU A 215 -18.40 33.84 33.36
C GLU A 215 -19.36 33.84 32.14
N ASP A 216 -18.91 33.34 31.00
CA ASP A 216 -19.69 33.25 29.75
C ASP A 216 -20.45 31.93 29.60
N ILE A 217 -20.26 30.99 30.54
CA ILE A 217 -20.96 29.69 30.48
C ILE A 217 -22.41 29.86 30.92
N THR A 218 -23.29 29.80 29.97
CA THR A 218 -24.74 29.80 30.17
C THR A 218 -25.34 28.42 29.87
N MET A 219 -26.55 28.15 30.36
CA MET A 219 -27.23 26.88 30.07
C MET A 219 -27.49 26.70 28.57
N ASP A 220 -27.61 27.77 27.80
CA ASP A 220 -27.89 27.75 26.36
C ASP A 220 -26.64 27.42 25.51
N ASN A 221 -25.42 27.69 26.04
CA ASN A 221 -24.16 27.33 25.32
C ASN A 221 -23.48 26.07 25.88
N LEU A 222 -24.04 25.47 26.94
CA LEU A 222 -23.49 24.23 27.53
C LEU A 222 -23.50 23.05 26.55
N GLU A 223 -24.50 22.97 25.66
CA GLU A 223 -24.56 21.95 24.61
C GLU A 223 -23.48 22.18 23.54
N GLN A 224 -23.16 23.45 23.23
CA GLN A 224 -22.07 23.77 22.30
C GLN A 224 -20.69 23.49 22.89
N ILE A 225 -20.50 23.71 24.21
CA ILE A 225 -19.29 23.41 24.94
C ILE A 225 -19.07 21.88 25.02
N ASN A 226 -20.18 21.13 25.09
CA ASN A 226 -20.12 19.64 25.16
C ASN A 226 -20.11 18.98 23.78
N SER A 227 -20.24 19.76 22.69
CA SER A 227 -20.15 19.20 21.35
C SER A 227 -18.68 18.89 21.01
N THR A 228 -18.39 17.63 20.74
CA THR A 228 -17.08 17.16 20.31
C THR A 228 -16.63 17.74 18.95
N SER A 229 -17.48 18.52 18.29
CA SER A 229 -17.22 19.17 16.99
C SER A 229 -16.21 20.33 17.06
N ASN A 230 -15.88 20.81 18.24
CA ASN A 230 -14.93 21.92 18.43
C ASN A 230 -13.51 21.47 18.88
N VAL A 231 -13.30 20.16 19.07
CA VAL A 231 -11.96 19.63 19.35
C VAL A 231 -11.31 19.31 18.02
N ALA A 232 -10.27 20.05 17.67
CA ALA A 232 -9.45 19.72 16.49
C ALA A 232 -8.93 18.28 16.65
N ALA A 233 -9.49 17.38 15.89
CA ALA A 233 -9.14 15.98 15.92
C ALA A 233 -7.90 15.77 15.03
N HIS A 234 -6.71 16.12 15.55
CA HIS A 234 -5.48 15.73 14.90
C HIS A 234 -5.31 14.22 15.01
N THR A 235 -5.14 13.52 13.89
CA THR A 235 -4.87 12.08 13.87
C THR A 235 -3.59 11.81 13.09
N ASP A 236 -2.87 10.76 13.53
CA ASP A 236 -1.71 10.26 12.84
C ASP A 236 -0.61 11.34 12.66
N THR A 237 -0.11 11.84 13.80
CA THR A 237 0.92 12.88 13.82
C THR A 237 2.28 12.27 14.16
N GLY A 238 3.29 12.47 13.29
CA GLY A 238 4.64 11.92 13.50
C GLY A 238 5.76 12.90 13.22
N GLY A 239 6.88 12.73 13.88
CA GLY A 239 8.07 13.59 13.68
C GLY A 239 8.70 13.44 12.30
N ILE A 240 8.53 12.29 11.65
CA ILE A 240 9.01 12.02 10.30
C ILE A 240 7.83 11.75 9.37
N ALA A 241 6.93 10.84 9.71
CA ALA A 241 5.77 10.49 8.91
C ALA A 241 4.49 10.47 9.74
N GLY A 242 3.38 11.01 9.22
CA GLY A 242 2.07 10.87 9.84
C GLY A 242 1.61 9.43 9.84
N ILE A 243 1.48 8.84 8.67
CA ILE A 243 1.21 7.41 8.45
C ILE A 243 2.36 6.80 7.64
N SER A 244 2.68 5.53 7.87
CA SER A 244 3.62 4.80 7.03
C SER A 244 3.26 3.32 6.93
N ASP A 245 3.21 2.81 5.72
CA ASP A 245 3.28 1.40 5.36
C ASP A 245 4.56 1.08 4.56
N GLY A 246 5.37 2.12 4.27
CA GLY A 246 6.67 2.03 3.62
C GLY A 246 7.83 1.76 4.58
N LYS A 247 9.03 2.06 4.14
CA LYS A 247 10.28 1.80 4.86
C LYS A 247 10.92 3.10 5.34
N ILE A 248 11.31 3.15 6.62
CA ILE A 248 11.95 4.33 7.23
C ILE A 248 13.26 3.90 7.90
N TYR A 249 14.37 4.43 7.41
CA TYR A 249 15.70 4.08 7.90
C TYR A 249 16.48 5.31 8.33
N TYR A 250 17.17 5.22 9.47
CA TYR A 250 18.16 6.22 9.93
C TYR A 250 17.60 7.65 10.02
N CYS A 251 16.29 7.80 10.19
CA CYS A 251 15.67 9.11 10.31
C CYS A 251 15.68 9.62 11.74
N SER A 252 15.71 10.94 11.90
CA SER A 252 15.76 11.56 13.22
C SER A 252 14.78 12.72 13.35
N ASN A 253 14.18 12.83 14.54
CA ASN A 253 13.37 13.98 14.91
C ASN A 253 13.93 14.66 16.15
N SER A 254 14.02 15.99 16.13
CA SER A 254 14.33 16.83 17.28
C SER A 254 13.25 17.86 17.58
N GLY A 255 12.29 18.05 16.66
CA GLY A 255 11.17 18.98 16.81
C GLY A 255 10.11 18.48 17.79
N ALA A 256 9.35 19.38 18.36
CA ALA A 256 8.22 19.04 19.22
C ALA A 256 7.02 18.55 18.38
N ILE A 257 6.28 17.59 18.92
CA ILE A 257 5.19 16.91 18.21
C ILE A 257 3.95 16.88 19.08
N GLY A 258 2.82 17.28 18.48
CA GLY A 258 1.52 17.24 19.08
C GLY A 258 1.30 18.30 20.15
N TYR A 259 0.10 18.31 20.68
CA TYR A 259 -0.35 19.24 21.73
C TYR A 259 -0.96 18.46 22.88
N GLN A 260 -0.80 18.99 24.10
CA GLN A 260 -1.27 18.33 25.31
C GLN A 260 -2.78 18.09 25.25
N HIS A 261 -3.20 16.85 25.51
CA HIS A 261 -4.61 16.41 25.50
C HIS A 261 -5.34 16.51 24.16
N VAL A 262 -4.63 16.76 23.06
CA VAL A 262 -5.18 16.81 21.70
C VAL A 262 -4.47 15.81 20.81
N GLY A 263 -5.23 15.14 19.93
CA GLY A 263 -4.68 14.24 18.94
C GLY A 263 -4.64 12.77 19.35
N TYR A 264 -4.68 11.93 18.32
CA TYR A 264 -4.63 10.47 18.39
C TYR A 264 -3.48 9.98 17.53
N ASN A 265 -2.86 8.85 17.90
CA ASN A 265 -1.76 8.24 17.18
C ASN A 265 -0.61 9.24 16.97
N THR A 266 -0.05 9.74 18.08
CA THR A 266 1.03 10.71 18.06
C THR A 266 2.36 10.04 18.36
N GLY A 267 3.29 10.05 17.42
CA GLY A 267 4.58 9.37 17.54
C GLY A 267 5.79 10.25 17.27
N GLY A 268 6.89 9.99 17.97
CA GLY A 268 8.14 10.73 17.81
C GLY A 268 8.79 10.60 16.43
N ILE A 269 8.50 9.49 15.73
CA ILE A 269 8.92 9.24 14.35
C ILE A 269 7.70 9.04 13.46
N VAL A 270 6.78 8.13 13.81
CA VAL A 270 5.60 7.81 13.01
C VAL A 270 4.36 7.90 13.87
N GLY A 271 3.33 8.61 13.41
CA GLY A 271 2.04 8.65 14.08
C GLY A 271 1.38 7.28 14.10
N ARG A 272 1.11 6.71 12.92
CA ARG A 272 0.58 5.36 12.75
C ARG A 272 1.44 4.55 11.77
N LEU A 273 1.99 3.45 12.26
CA LEU A 273 2.74 2.48 11.46
C LEU A 273 1.81 1.35 11.04
N HIS A 274 1.44 1.34 9.76
CA HIS A 274 0.57 0.34 9.16
C HIS A 274 1.39 -0.57 8.25
N GLN A 275 1.78 -1.74 8.72
CA GLN A 275 2.59 -2.74 7.99
C GLN A 275 3.98 -2.23 7.53
N GLY A 276 4.40 -1.05 7.95
CA GLY A 276 5.65 -0.44 7.55
C GLY A 276 6.86 -1.00 8.30
N TYR A 277 8.05 -0.59 7.87
CA TYR A 277 9.31 -0.97 8.48
C TYR A 277 10.06 0.25 9.01
N LEU A 278 10.49 0.19 10.28
CA LEU A 278 11.21 1.25 10.96
C LEU A 278 12.53 0.72 11.52
N GLN A 279 13.66 1.31 11.14
CA GLN A 279 14.97 0.88 11.64
C GLN A 279 15.94 2.04 11.90
N ASN A 280 16.65 1.98 13.02
CA ASN A 280 17.70 2.93 13.39
C ASN A 280 17.23 4.40 13.39
N CYS A 281 15.97 4.63 13.78
CA CYS A 281 15.42 5.97 13.90
C CYS A 281 15.50 6.47 15.33
N THR A 282 15.68 7.78 15.50
CA THR A 282 15.82 8.41 16.81
C THR A 282 14.89 9.60 16.97
N ASN A 283 14.28 9.72 18.14
CA ASN A 283 13.53 10.89 18.52
C ASN A 283 14.11 11.50 19.79
N THR A 284 14.43 12.79 19.76
CA THR A 284 14.81 13.61 20.91
C THR A 284 13.82 14.73 21.19
N GLY A 285 12.85 14.88 20.28
CA GLY A 285 11.77 15.87 20.41
C GLY A 285 10.74 15.46 21.47
N TYR A 286 10.03 16.44 21.97
CA TYR A 286 8.97 16.25 22.94
C TYR A 286 7.69 15.80 22.23
N VAL A 287 7.02 14.75 22.74
CA VAL A 287 5.81 14.19 22.13
C VAL A 287 4.63 14.34 23.07
N GLN A 288 3.55 14.93 22.57
CA GLN A 288 2.31 15.15 23.31
C GLN A 288 1.11 14.68 22.49
N GLY A 289 0.04 14.27 23.17
CA GLY A 289 -1.22 13.86 22.53
C GLY A 289 -2.25 13.47 23.58
N ARG A 290 -3.42 13.09 23.10
CA ARG A 290 -4.53 12.64 23.95
C ARG A 290 -4.51 11.12 24.16
N LYS A 291 -4.28 10.35 23.09
CA LYS A 291 -4.35 8.89 23.11
C LYS A 291 -3.39 8.29 22.08
N ASP A 292 -2.87 7.10 22.37
CA ASP A 292 -1.93 6.39 21.54
C ASP A 292 -0.69 7.24 21.24
N VAL A 293 0.00 7.64 22.32
CA VAL A 293 1.19 8.53 22.29
C VAL A 293 2.44 7.68 22.54
N GLY A 294 3.37 7.72 21.62
CA GLY A 294 4.62 6.96 21.68
C GLY A 294 5.86 7.78 21.39
N GLY A 295 6.95 7.52 22.09
CA GLY A 295 8.25 8.21 21.85
C GLY A 295 8.83 7.96 20.46
N ILE A 296 8.43 6.88 19.78
CA ILE A 296 8.83 6.50 18.43
C ILE A 296 7.58 6.35 17.54
N VAL A 297 6.65 5.45 17.88
CA VAL A 297 5.43 5.19 17.13
C VAL A 297 4.23 5.43 18.04
N GLY A 298 3.23 6.18 17.58
CA GLY A 298 1.99 6.41 18.31
C GLY A 298 1.12 5.16 18.33
N GLN A 299 0.71 4.68 17.17
CA GLN A 299 -0.03 3.44 16.99
C GLN A 299 0.71 2.52 16.03
N MET A 300 0.85 1.27 16.41
CA MET A 300 1.39 0.22 15.55
C MET A 300 0.29 -0.78 15.26
N GLU A 301 -0.03 -0.95 13.98
CA GLU A 301 -0.90 -2.04 13.57
C GLU A 301 -0.06 -3.33 13.46
N PRO A 302 -0.56 -4.46 13.99
CA PRO A 302 0.22 -5.68 13.95
C PRO A 302 0.44 -6.10 12.50
N PHE A 303 1.71 -6.30 12.13
CA PHE A 303 2.04 -7.02 10.91
C PHE A 303 1.64 -8.48 11.13
N LEU A 304 0.48 -8.84 10.63
CA LEU A 304 0.06 -10.23 10.58
C LEU A 304 0.80 -10.88 9.40
N GLU A 305 2.01 -11.34 9.64
CA GLU A 305 2.62 -12.31 8.74
C GLU A 305 1.72 -13.55 8.77
N ILE A 306 1.16 -13.92 7.60
CA ILE A 306 0.23 -15.03 7.49
C ILE A 306 1.02 -16.35 7.51
N GLN A 307 1.83 -16.56 8.54
CA GLN A 307 2.53 -17.84 8.78
C GLN A 307 1.53 -18.97 8.91
N TYR A 308 0.38 -18.71 9.53
CA TYR A 308 -0.68 -19.69 9.65
C TYR A 308 -1.21 -20.18 8.29
N LEU A 309 -1.36 -19.27 7.33
CA LEU A 309 -1.79 -19.63 5.97
C LEU A 309 -0.69 -20.44 5.24
N SER A 310 0.57 -20.01 5.39
CA SER A 310 1.74 -20.73 4.83
C SER A 310 1.86 -22.14 5.41
N ASP A 311 1.63 -22.31 6.71
CA ASP A 311 1.70 -23.62 7.37
C ASP A 311 0.53 -24.51 6.94
N LYS A 312 -0.68 -23.93 6.79
CA LYS A 312 -1.85 -24.67 6.28
C LYS A 312 -1.73 -25.01 4.78
N LEU A 313 -1.06 -24.16 4.00
CA LEU A 313 -0.75 -24.46 2.61
C LEU A 313 0.29 -25.58 2.47
N LYS A 314 1.32 -25.61 3.34
CA LYS A 314 2.29 -26.72 3.40
C LYS A 314 1.63 -28.03 3.84
N GLU A 315 0.70 -27.95 4.78
CA GLU A 315 -0.09 -29.11 5.22
C GLU A 315 -0.96 -29.64 4.07
N LEU A 316 -1.59 -28.73 3.31
CA LEU A 316 -2.37 -29.06 2.10
C LEU A 316 -1.48 -29.70 1.03
N ASP A 317 -0.29 -29.15 0.78
CA ASP A 317 0.72 -29.69 -0.15
C ASP A 317 1.12 -31.11 0.26
N THR A 318 1.44 -31.31 1.55
CA THR A 318 1.78 -32.60 2.11
C THR A 318 0.64 -33.63 1.97
N GLU A 319 -0.61 -33.22 2.19
CA GLU A 319 -1.77 -34.10 2.04
C GLU A 319 -2.05 -34.41 0.55
N THR A 320 -1.78 -33.42 -0.33
CA THR A 320 -1.88 -33.61 -1.79
C THR A 320 -0.81 -34.60 -2.27
N ASP A 321 0.44 -34.49 -1.81
CA ASP A 321 1.49 -35.45 -2.13
C ASP A 321 1.16 -36.86 -1.65
N LYS A 322 0.64 -37.01 -0.43
CA LYS A 322 0.18 -38.30 0.10
C LYS A 322 -0.93 -38.90 -0.76
N PHE A 323 -1.86 -38.05 -1.24
CA PHE A 323 -2.92 -38.45 -2.12
C PHE A 323 -2.37 -38.95 -3.47
N LEU A 324 -1.40 -38.24 -4.06
CA LEU A 324 -0.73 -38.62 -5.30
C LEU A 324 0.08 -39.92 -5.15
N ASP A 325 0.83 -40.08 -4.06
CA ASP A 325 1.58 -41.31 -3.74
C ASP A 325 0.64 -42.50 -3.56
N MET A 326 -0.52 -42.27 -2.93
CA MET A 326 -1.54 -43.30 -2.76
C MET A 326 -2.13 -43.74 -4.10
N LEU A 327 -2.28 -42.82 -5.05
CA LEU A 327 -2.74 -43.13 -6.41
C LEU A 327 -1.74 -43.99 -7.19
N ASP A 328 -0.45 -43.74 -7.01
CA ASP A 328 0.62 -44.51 -7.68
C ASP A 328 0.76 -45.96 -7.14
N THR A 329 0.40 -46.17 -5.87
CA THR A 329 0.48 -47.49 -5.24
C THR A 329 -0.78 -48.35 -5.42
N THR A 330 -1.82 -47.84 -6.08
CA THR A 330 -3.22 -48.33 -6.07
C THR A 330 -3.51 -49.52 -6.96
N GLN A 331 -2.68 -50.50 -7.07
CA GLN A 331 -3.04 -51.68 -7.88
C GLN A 331 -3.69 -52.86 -7.11
N LYS A 332 -3.82 -52.81 -5.78
CA LYS A 332 -4.14 -54.05 -5.05
C LYS A 332 -5.31 -54.06 -4.08
N ASP A 333 -5.95 -52.95 -3.68
CA ASP A 333 -7.08 -53.05 -2.72
C ASP A 333 -8.00 -51.82 -2.71
N VAL A 334 -9.00 -51.81 -3.57
CA VAL A 334 -9.93 -50.68 -3.82
C VAL A 334 -10.76 -50.30 -2.60
N SER A 335 -11.14 -51.23 -1.73
CA SER A 335 -12.01 -50.94 -0.60
C SER A 335 -11.32 -50.22 0.55
N SER A 336 -10.03 -50.45 0.75
CA SER A 336 -9.21 -49.73 1.76
C SER A 336 -8.86 -48.30 1.33
N TYR A 337 -8.71 -48.11 0.04
CA TYR A 337 -8.36 -46.81 -0.58
C TYR A 337 -9.51 -45.79 -0.54
N SER A 338 -10.74 -46.23 -0.70
CA SER A 338 -11.92 -45.35 -0.60
C SER A 338 -12.00 -44.68 0.77
N LYS A 339 -11.74 -45.42 1.85
CA LYS A 339 -11.72 -44.85 3.21
C LYS A 339 -10.54 -43.89 3.42
N GLN A 340 -9.39 -44.17 2.86
CA GLN A 340 -8.21 -43.31 2.95
C GLN A 340 -8.38 -42.06 2.11
N ALA A 341 -8.89 -42.17 0.88
CA ALA A 341 -9.19 -41.04 0.01
C ALA A 341 -10.25 -40.11 0.65
N SER A 342 -11.29 -40.68 1.28
CA SER A 342 -12.27 -39.90 2.04
C SER A 342 -11.64 -39.17 3.24
N SER A 343 -10.68 -39.79 3.93
CA SER A 343 -9.98 -39.16 5.05
C SER A 343 -9.11 -37.99 4.59
N ILE A 344 -8.39 -38.17 3.49
CA ILE A 344 -7.53 -37.11 2.91
C ILE A 344 -8.38 -35.96 2.38
N ALA A 345 -9.47 -36.24 1.67
CA ALA A 345 -10.40 -35.22 1.21
C ALA A 345 -11.00 -34.41 2.37
N LYS A 346 -11.29 -35.04 3.52
CA LYS A 346 -11.72 -34.36 4.75
C LYS A 346 -10.62 -33.46 5.32
N SER A 347 -9.38 -33.91 5.36
CA SER A 347 -8.23 -33.10 5.78
C SER A 347 -8.04 -31.88 4.88
N ILE A 348 -8.06 -32.07 3.57
CA ILE A 348 -7.97 -30.98 2.58
C ILE A 348 -9.10 -29.96 2.82
N SER A 349 -10.36 -30.44 2.94
CA SER A 349 -11.51 -29.57 3.21
C SER A 349 -11.37 -28.80 4.53
N SER A 350 -10.90 -29.45 5.59
CA SER A 350 -10.65 -28.77 6.87
C SER A 350 -9.60 -27.67 6.75
N ASN A 351 -8.48 -27.96 6.11
CA ASN A 351 -7.40 -26.99 5.94
C ASN A 351 -7.82 -25.80 5.07
N LEU A 352 -8.60 -26.04 4.01
CA LEU A 352 -9.20 -24.99 3.19
C LEU A 352 -10.17 -24.12 4.00
N LYS A 353 -11.01 -24.73 4.84
CA LYS A 353 -11.92 -23.99 5.72
C LYS A 353 -11.18 -23.15 6.76
N ASP A 354 -10.13 -23.68 7.34
CA ASP A 354 -9.28 -22.96 8.31
C ASP A 354 -8.55 -21.79 7.64
N ALA A 355 -8.04 -22.00 6.43
CA ALA A 355 -7.44 -20.95 5.61
C ALA A 355 -8.45 -19.84 5.27
N ASN A 356 -9.68 -20.20 4.91
CA ASN A 356 -10.76 -19.24 4.67
C ASN A 356 -11.11 -18.43 5.91
N ASN A 357 -11.28 -19.08 7.04
CA ASN A 357 -11.63 -18.43 8.30
C ASN A 357 -10.52 -17.44 8.73
N ALA A 358 -9.25 -17.80 8.54
CA ALA A 358 -8.12 -16.93 8.79
C ALA A 358 -8.13 -15.71 7.83
N GLY A 359 -8.40 -15.95 6.54
CA GLY A 359 -8.43 -14.90 5.51
C GLY A 359 -9.53 -13.87 5.71
N SER A 360 -10.71 -14.29 6.13
CA SER A 360 -11.87 -13.40 6.32
C SER A 360 -11.71 -12.36 7.43
N SER A 361 -10.70 -12.52 8.30
CA SER A 361 -10.39 -11.57 9.39
C SER A 361 -9.32 -10.54 9.02
N LEU A 362 -8.81 -10.56 7.80
CA LEU A 362 -7.70 -9.71 7.34
C LEU A 362 -8.16 -8.39 6.74
N THR A 363 -7.34 -7.35 6.86
CA THR A 363 -7.59 -6.01 6.30
C THR A 363 -6.38 -5.50 5.50
N GLY A 364 -6.58 -4.56 4.59
CA GLY A 364 -5.51 -3.93 3.81
C GLY A 364 -4.80 -4.89 2.85
N THR A 365 -3.47 -4.82 2.78
CA THR A 365 -2.64 -5.65 1.89
C THR A 365 -2.80 -7.14 2.13
N ALA A 366 -3.10 -7.53 3.39
CA ALA A 366 -3.44 -8.91 3.73
C ALA A 366 -4.77 -9.33 3.09
N HIS A 367 -5.75 -8.41 2.97
CA HIS A 367 -6.99 -8.64 2.26
C HIS A 367 -6.76 -8.86 0.75
N ASP A 368 -5.86 -8.10 0.13
CA ASP A 368 -5.53 -8.28 -1.29
C ASP A 368 -4.83 -9.63 -1.55
N LEU A 369 -3.92 -10.02 -0.66
CA LEU A 369 -3.30 -11.35 -0.72
C LEU A 369 -4.36 -12.44 -0.53
N TRP A 370 -5.28 -12.25 0.43
CA TRP A 370 -6.41 -13.12 0.64
C TRP A 370 -7.30 -13.24 -0.61
N TYR A 371 -7.55 -12.16 -1.33
CA TYR A 371 -8.32 -12.19 -2.56
C TYR A 371 -7.67 -13.09 -3.62
N ILE A 372 -6.34 -13.03 -3.78
CA ILE A 372 -5.59 -13.93 -4.67
C ILE A 372 -5.70 -15.37 -4.21
N TYR A 373 -5.49 -15.64 -2.92
CA TYR A 373 -5.64 -16.98 -2.35
C TYR A 373 -7.04 -17.52 -2.55
N ASN A 374 -8.06 -16.69 -2.34
CA ASN A 374 -9.46 -17.10 -2.52
C ASN A 374 -9.76 -17.49 -3.99
N GLN A 375 -9.18 -16.79 -4.96
CA GLN A 375 -9.29 -17.17 -6.38
C GLN A 375 -8.65 -18.53 -6.66
N GLU A 376 -7.46 -18.80 -6.14
CA GLU A 376 -6.77 -20.07 -6.34
C GLU A 376 -7.49 -21.23 -5.60
N LEU A 377 -7.99 -20.99 -4.40
CA LEU A 377 -8.80 -21.98 -3.66
C LEU A 377 -10.12 -22.29 -4.37
N ASN A 378 -10.77 -21.30 -4.99
CA ASN A 378 -11.92 -21.51 -5.86
C ASN A 378 -11.53 -22.30 -7.12
N GLY A 379 -10.32 -22.12 -7.64
CA GLY A 379 -9.75 -22.93 -8.70
C GLY A 379 -9.66 -24.40 -8.31
N VAL A 380 -9.07 -24.71 -7.17
CA VAL A 380 -9.01 -26.07 -6.61
C VAL A 380 -10.41 -26.68 -6.43
N SER A 381 -11.37 -25.88 -5.95
CA SER A 381 -12.77 -26.31 -5.84
C SER A 381 -13.39 -26.70 -7.18
N ASN A 382 -13.13 -25.89 -8.21
CA ASN A 382 -13.65 -26.16 -9.56
C ASN A 382 -13.00 -27.40 -10.17
N ASP A 383 -11.71 -27.61 -9.93
CA ASP A 383 -11.00 -28.81 -10.37
C ASP A 383 -11.51 -30.07 -9.66
N LEU A 384 -11.84 -29.97 -8.36
CA LEU A 384 -12.51 -31.07 -7.63
C LEU A 384 -13.87 -31.39 -8.22
N LYS A 385 -14.67 -30.39 -8.62
CA LYS A 385 -15.96 -30.63 -9.32
C LYS A 385 -15.72 -31.26 -10.68
N ALA A 386 -14.75 -30.76 -11.45
CA ALA A 386 -14.43 -31.33 -12.76
C ALA A 386 -13.98 -32.81 -12.63
N LEU A 387 -13.15 -33.10 -11.62
CA LEU A 387 -12.76 -34.48 -11.30
C LEU A 387 -13.99 -35.35 -10.99
N ASN A 388 -14.89 -34.85 -10.14
CA ASN A 388 -16.13 -35.58 -9.83
C ASN A 388 -17.01 -35.87 -11.08
N ASP A 389 -17.13 -34.87 -11.96
CA ASP A 389 -17.91 -35.01 -13.19
C ASP A 389 -17.26 -36.00 -14.17
N ASP A 390 -15.92 -35.96 -14.28
CA ASP A 390 -15.16 -36.89 -15.12
C ASP A 390 -15.23 -38.33 -14.56
N LEU A 391 -15.10 -38.50 -13.24
CA LEU A 391 -15.24 -39.80 -12.58
C LEU A 391 -16.66 -40.36 -12.72
N ASN A 392 -17.71 -39.54 -12.57
CA ASN A 392 -19.09 -39.95 -12.76
C ASN A 392 -19.37 -40.35 -14.22
N LYS A 393 -18.88 -39.59 -15.20
CA LYS A 393 -19.00 -39.94 -16.63
C LYS A 393 -18.35 -41.29 -16.94
N GLN A 394 -17.19 -41.56 -16.39
CA GLN A 394 -16.50 -42.84 -16.56
C GLN A 394 -17.27 -43.95 -15.89
N ALA A 395 -17.77 -43.72 -14.66
CA ALA A 395 -18.60 -44.66 -13.93
C ALA A 395 -19.88 -45.07 -14.71
N ASP A 396 -20.57 -44.07 -15.32
CA ASP A 396 -21.76 -44.33 -16.13
C ASP A 396 -21.46 -45.15 -17.41
N ASN A 397 -20.29 -44.90 -18.02
CA ASN A 397 -19.81 -45.66 -19.17
C ASN A 397 -19.53 -47.13 -18.79
N ASP A 398 -18.96 -47.38 -17.61
CA ASP A 398 -18.58 -48.70 -17.13
C ASP A 398 -19.80 -49.50 -16.64
N LYS A 399 -20.80 -48.84 -16.03
CA LYS A 399 -22.10 -49.47 -15.71
C LYS A 399 -22.79 -50.07 -16.94
N ASN A 400 -22.67 -49.39 -18.08
CA ASN A 400 -23.23 -49.85 -19.35
C ASN A 400 -22.48 -51.08 -19.93
N ASN A 401 -21.24 -51.31 -19.46
CA ASN A 401 -20.40 -52.44 -19.92
C ASN A 401 -20.32 -53.64 -18.93
N GLY A 402 -20.99 -53.59 -17.78
CA GLY A 402 -21.20 -54.74 -16.88
C GLY A 402 -20.05 -55.12 -15.92
N ASN A 403 -19.04 -54.25 -15.76
CA ASN A 403 -17.79 -54.52 -14.98
C ASN A 403 -17.50 -53.44 -13.93
N SER A 404 -18.40 -53.20 -12.95
CA SER A 404 -18.11 -52.14 -11.94
C SER A 404 -18.86 -52.32 -10.63
N HIS A 405 -18.28 -51.85 -9.49
CA HIS A 405 -18.97 -51.69 -8.21
C HIS A 405 -18.83 -50.25 -7.71
N ASP A 406 -19.86 -49.77 -6.99
CA ASP A 406 -19.98 -48.37 -6.56
C ASP A 406 -19.26 -48.09 -5.24
N VAL A 407 -18.41 -47.06 -5.23
CA VAL A 407 -17.77 -46.49 -4.04
C VAL A 407 -18.25 -45.05 -3.87
N THR A 408 -18.94 -44.74 -2.78
CA THR A 408 -19.49 -43.40 -2.53
C THR A 408 -18.66 -42.62 -1.53
N ILE A 409 -18.17 -41.42 -1.91
CA ILE A 409 -17.53 -40.45 -1.05
C ILE A 409 -18.52 -39.30 -0.83
N SER A 410 -18.88 -39.04 0.43
CA SER A 410 -19.87 -38.00 0.75
C SER A 410 -19.28 -36.60 0.56
N GLY A 411 -19.85 -35.83 -0.36
CA GLY A 411 -19.42 -34.48 -0.66
C GLY A 411 -19.80 -33.43 0.42
N ASN A 412 -20.77 -33.72 1.28
CA ASN A 412 -21.11 -32.89 2.43
C ASN A 412 -19.96 -32.82 3.47
N ASP A 413 -19.08 -33.80 3.46
CA ASP A 413 -17.89 -33.82 4.30
C ASP A 413 -16.70 -33.04 3.67
N ILE A 414 -16.75 -32.78 2.37
CA ILE A 414 -15.69 -32.15 1.61
C ILE A 414 -15.87 -30.63 1.54
N TRP A 415 -17.11 -30.12 1.57
CA TRP A 415 -17.36 -28.71 1.31
C TRP A 415 -18.53 -28.11 2.09
N ASN A 416 -18.30 -27.62 3.29
CA ASN A 416 -19.23 -26.80 4.07
C ASN A 416 -18.59 -25.44 4.40
N GLY A 417 -18.13 -24.69 3.41
CA GLY A 417 -17.57 -23.37 3.57
C GLY A 417 -18.36 -22.33 2.79
N ASN A 418 -19.07 -21.46 3.51
CA ASN A 418 -19.59 -20.23 2.95
C ASN A 418 -18.42 -19.28 2.72
N TRP A 419 -17.99 -19.11 1.48
CA TRP A 419 -16.92 -18.22 1.07
C TRP A 419 -17.49 -16.80 0.99
N GLY A 420 -17.53 -16.12 2.15
CA GLY A 420 -18.06 -14.77 2.26
C GLY A 420 -17.25 -13.75 1.44
N GLY A 421 -17.73 -13.48 0.25
CA GLY A 421 -17.54 -12.25 -0.51
C GLY A 421 -18.93 -11.93 -1.05
N ASP A 422 -19.27 -10.64 -1.16
CA ASP A 422 -20.60 -10.17 -1.62
C ASP A 422 -20.98 -10.66 -3.02
N GLY A 423 -21.17 -11.95 -3.17
CA GLY A 423 -21.66 -12.63 -4.34
C GLY A 423 -22.14 -14.01 -3.95
N ASP A 424 -23.46 -14.21 -4.07
CA ASP A 424 -24.16 -15.48 -3.92
C ASP A 424 -23.49 -16.61 -4.75
N HIS A 425 -22.52 -17.31 -4.15
CA HIS A 425 -22.04 -18.57 -4.68
C HIS A 425 -22.23 -19.66 -3.62
N ASP A 426 -23.44 -20.21 -3.60
CA ASP A 426 -23.77 -21.44 -2.89
C ASP A 426 -22.99 -22.60 -3.53
N VAL A 427 -21.87 -22.99 -2.90
CA VAL A 427 -21.15 -24.20 -3.27
C VAL A 427 -21.68 -25.33 -2.42
N SER A 428 -22.78 -25.93 -2.83
CA SER A 428 -23.28 -27.15 -2.22
C SER A 428 -22.40 -28.34 -2.62
N GLY A 429 -21.71 -28.93 -1.63
CA GLY A 429 -20.96 -30.17 -1.84
C GLY A 429 -21.92 -31.33 -2.20
N GLY A 430 -21.81 -31.83 -3.41
CA GLY A 430 -22.49 -33.07 -3.81
C GLY A 430 -21.74 -34.32 -3.31
N ASN A 431 -22.45 -35.45 -3.16
CA ASN A 431 -21.80 -36.74 -2.91
C ASN A 431 -21.01 -37.17 -4.14
N ILE A 432 -19.75 -37.59 -3.96
CA ILE A 432 -18.94 -38.21 -4.99
C ILE A 432 -19.20 -39.73 -4.91
N THR A 433 -19.94 -40.26 -5.87
CA THR A 433 -20.06 -41.71 -6.05
C THR A 433 -19.12 -42.13 -7.15
N ILE A 434 -18.13 -42.94 -6.83
CA ILE A 434 -17.16 -43.48 -7.79
C ILE A 434 -17.57 -44.93 -8.09
N THR A 435 -17.89 -45.22 -9.34
CA THR A 435 -18.03 -46.57 -9.82
C THR A 435 -16.65 -47.01 -10.33
N VAL A 436 -16.08 -48.07 -9.70
CA VAL A 436 -14.70 -48.51 -9.98
C VAL A 436 -14.73 -49.66 -10.95
N PRO A 437 -14.13 -49.54 -12.14
CA PRO A 437 -14.02 -50.62 -13.10
C PRO A 437 -12.80 -51.50 -12.80
N ASP A 438 -12.82 -52.69 -13.39
CA ASP A 438 -11.66 -53.60 -13.35
C ASP A 438 -10.44 -53.08 -14.11
N ASP A 439 -10.63 -52.08 -14.99
CA ASP A 439 -9.53 -51.33 -15.64
C ASP A 439 -9.41 -49.88 -15.10
N THR A 440 -8.34 -49.62 -14.37
CA THR A 440 -8.15 -48.40 -13.62
C THR A 440 -7.39 -47.29 -14.37
N GLU A 441 -6.95 -47.45 -15.61
CA GLU A 441 -6.08 -46.50 -16.32
C GLU A 441 -6.75 -45.16 -16.63
N SER A 442 -8.06 -45.16 -16.95
CA SER A 442 -8.83 -43.95 -17.24
C SER A 442 -9.00 -43.07 -15.99
N TYR A 443 -9.18 -43.71 -14.82
CA TYR A 443 -9.29 -43.00 -13.53
C TYR A 443 -7.95 -42.42 -13.10
N LYS A 444 -6.85 -43.12 -13.30
CA LYS A 444 -5.49 -42.61 -13.06
C LYS A 444 -5.23 -41.31 -13.83
N SER A 445 -5.70 -41.23 -15.08
CA SER A 445 -5.54 -40.04 -15.91
C SER A 445 -6.31 -38.82 -15.35
N ALA A 446 -7.56 -39.00 -14.90
CA ALA A 446 -8.38 -37.93 -14.32
C ALA A 446 -7.79 -37.44 -12.99
N LEU A 447 -7.36 -38.36 -12.13
CA LEU A 447 -6.72 -38.05 -10.84
C LEU A 447 -5.36 -37.38 -11.00
N LYS A 448 -4.55 -37.83 -11.96
CA LYS A 448 -3.27 -37.17 -12.28
C LYS A 448 -3.48 -35.75 -12.74
N LYS A 449 -4.45 -35.51 -13.62
CA LYS A 449 -4.80 -34.15 -14.09
C LYS A 449 -5.24 -33.25 -12.94
N PHE A 450 -6.07 -33.76 -12.01
CA PHE A 450 -6.45 -33.04 -10.83
C PHE A 450 -5.23 -32.68 -9.97
N GLY A 451 -4.34 -33.63 -9.69
CA GLY A 451 -3.12 -33.38 -8.92
C GLY A 451 -2.21 -32.33 -9.54
N GLU A 452 -2.01 -32.38 -10.87
CA GLU A 452 -1.23 -31.38 -11.61
C GLU A 452 -1.86 -29.98 -11.50
N ASN A 453 -3.19 -29.86 -11.59
CA ASN A 453 -3.90 -28.59 -11.45
C ASN A 453 -3.84 -28.07 -10.01
N ALA A 454 -4.08 -28.91 -9.01
CA ALA A 454 -3.99 -28.54 -7.60
C ALA A 454 -2.59 -28.02 -7.23
N THR A 455 -1.55 -28.71 -7.70
CA THR A 455 -0.15 -28.27 -7.53
C THR A 455 0.08 -26.89 -8.16
N LYS A 456 -0.45 -26.65 -9.35
CA LYS A 456 -0.35 -25.34 -10.01
C LYS A 456 -1.02 -24.22 -9.21
N HIS A 457 -2.20 -24.48 -8.64
CA HIS A 457 -2.87 -23.49 -7.77
C HIS A 457 -2.07 -23.21 -6.51
N LEU A 458 -1.48 -24.22 -5.88
CA LEU A 458 -0.59 -24.09 -4.72
C LEU A 458 0.68 -23.29 -5.05
N ASP A 459 1.29 -23.55 -6.21
CA ASP A 459 2.45 -22.80 -6.69
C ASP A 459 2.09 -21.32 -6.90
N ASN A 460 0.93 -21.02 -7.48
CA ASN A 460 0.46 -19.65 -7.66
C ASN A 460 0.28 -18.92 -6.32
N MET A 461 -0.33 -19.58 -5.34
CA MET A 461 -0.48 -19.02 -3.99
C MET A 461 0.89 -18.78 -3.33
N THR A 462 1.80 -19.74 -3.45
CA THR A 462 3.16 -19.66 -2.90
C THR A 462 3.95 -18.53 -3.55
N ASN A 463 3.85 -18.36 -4.87
CA ASN A 463 4.53 -17.29 -5.61
C ASN A 463 3.93 -15.92 -5.27
N ALA A 464 2.61 -15.79 -5.17
CA ALA A 464 1.95 -14.56 -4.74
C ALA A 464 2.38 -14.15 -3.32
N SER A 465 2.64 -15.10 -2.43
CA SER A 465 3.21 -14.87 -1.10
C SER A 465 4.66 -14.40 -1.17
N LYS A 466 5.49 -15.03 -2.03
CA LYS A 466 6.92 -14.69 -2.19
C LYS A 466 7.11 -13.33 -2.83
N ASP A 467 6.34 -12.97 -3.85
CA ASP A 467 6.45 -11.70 -4.55
C ASP A 467 6.15 -10.50 -3.63
N ARG A 468 5.23 -10.69 -2.67
CA ARG A 468 4.92 -9.67 -1.66
C ARG A 468 5.82 -9.72 -0.43
N SER A 469 6.41 -10.87 -0.10
CA SER A 469 7.42 -10.99 0.96
C SER A 469 8.83 -10.67 0.49
N GLY A 470 9.12 -10.75 -0.80
CA GLY A 470 10.42 -10.41 -1.42
C GLY A 470 10.75 -8.92 -1.38
N GLY A 471 9.76 -8.04 -1.14
CA GLY A 471 9.97 -6.64 -0.79
C GLY A 471 10.48 -6.41 0.65
N ILE A 472 10.62 -7.47 1.44
CA ILE A 472 11.03 -7.42 2.84
C ILE A 472 12.45 -8.00 3.05
N LYS A 473 13.07 -8.54 2.01
CA LYS A 473 14.45 -9.08 2.08
C LYS A 473 15.37 -8.20 1.27
N ASP A 474 16.16 -7.46 1.99
CA ASP A 474 17.45 -6.76 1.85
C ASP A 474 17.41 -5.32 2.30
#